data_34dd184fbdb412b7ba28b293b5b24dba
#
_entry.id   34dd184fbdb412b7ba28b293b5b24dba
#
_cell.length_a   1.000
_cell.length_b   1.000
_cell.length_c   1.000
_cell.angle_alpha   90.00
_cell.angle_beta   90.00
_cell.angle_gamma   90.00
#
_symmetry.space_group_name_H-M   'P 1'
#
loop_
_entity.id
_entity.type
_entity.pdbx_description
1 polymer ?
#
loop_
_entity_poly.entity_id
_entity_poly.type
_entity_poly.pdbx_seq_one_letter_code
_entity_poly.pdbx_strand_id
1 'polypeptide(L)'
;MSDHEKEGEMPAAAAFSAGSYVMADTADTANVMVRPPIALAVALLAGLALNWLAPLPFVPAAAPAAWLGALVFAVALALFAWAIATMTRAGSNVQTSLPSATIVDTGPYGFTRNPIYVSMMLALAGLAIAFNSLWLLLTLAIFAVVIRYGVVAREEAYLERKFGDVYGRYRARVRRWL
;
A
#
# COMPACT_ATOMS: atom_id res chain seq x y z
N MET A 1 -0.48 -12.82 -79.40
CA MET A 1 -1.35 -13.62 -78.51
C MET A 1 -0.47 -13.92 -77.34
N SER A 2 -0.57 -13.11 -76.34
CA SER A 2 0.35 -13.06 -75.18
C SER A 2 -0.53 -13.12 -73.93
N ASP A 3 -0.54 -14.28 -73.27
CA ASP A 3 -1.19 -14.46 -72.00
C ASP A 3 -0.28 -13.91 -70.91
N HIS A 4 -0.73 -12.84 -70.25
CA HIS A 4 -0.09 -12.33 -69.07
C HIS A 4 -0.61 -13.09 -67.85
N GLU A 5 0.22 -13.95 -67.36
CA GLU A 5 0.11 -14.64 -66.10
C GLU A 5 0.11 -13.60 -64.98
N LYS A 6 -1.04 -13.50 -64.28
CA LYS A 6 -1.16 -12.70 -63.05
C LYS A 6 -0.61 -13.52 -61.92
N GLU A 7 0.61 -13.23 -61.49
CA GLU A 7 1.12 -13.69 -60.21
C GLU A 7 0.29 -13.06 -59.07
N GLY A 8 -0.44 -13.95 -58.38
CA GLY A 8 -1.17 -13.60 -57.18
C GLY A 8 -0.21 -13.36 -56.02
N GLU A 9 -0.03 -12.11 -55.61
CA GLU A 9 0.59 -11.78 -54.35
C GLU A 9 -0.23 -12.38 -53.19
N MET A 10 0.33 -13.37 -52.53
CA MET A 10 -0.17 -13.83 -51.23
C MET A 10 0.00 -12.70 -50.21
N PRO A 11 -1.05 -12.34 -49.45
CA PRO A 11 -0.87 -11.40 -48.36
C PRO A 11 0.07 -12.02 -47.31
N ALA A 12 1.11 -11.31 -47.00
CA ALA A 12 2.06 -11.66 -45.96
C ALA A 12 1.33 -12.04 -44.69
N ALA A 13 1.48 -13.30 -44.30
CA ALA A 13 0.96 -13.81 -43.04
C ALA A 13 1.42 -12.87 -41.91
N ALA A 14 0.43 -12.33 -41.21
CA ALA A 14 0.63 -11.56 -40.02
C ALA A 14 1.57 -12.35 -39.09
N ALA A 15 2.78 -11.90 -38.99
CA ALA A 15 3.72 -12.37 -37.97
C ALA A 15 3.08 -12.08 -36.61
N PHE A 16 2.50 -13.10 -36.05
CA PHE A 16 2.04 -13.09 -34.66
C PHE A 16 3.27 -12.87 -33.79
N SER A 17 3.59 -11.60 -33.55
CA SER A 17 4.65 -11.21 -32.63
C SER A 17 4.31 -11.79 -31.28
N ALA A 18 4.94 -12.91 -30.95
CA ALA A 18 4.93 -13.51 -29.63
C ALA A 18 5.29 -12.40 -28.62
N GLY A 19 4.35 -12.20 -27.68
CA GLY A 19 4.35 -11.09 -26.76
C GLY A 19 5.72 -10.81 -26.15
N SER A 20 6.21 -9.64 -26.44
CA SER A 20 7.13 -8.97 -25.53
C SER A 20 6.36 -8.78 -24.22
N TYR A 21 6.51 -9.75 -23.32
CA TYR A 21 6.28 -9.49 -21.92
C TYR A 21 7.22 -8.32 -21.58
N VAL A 22 6.65 -7.12 -21.55
CA VAL A 22 7.32 -5.94 -21.04
C VAL A 22 7.66 -6.31 -19.60
N MET A 23 8.89 -6.73 -19.38
CA MET A 23 9.48 -6.76 -18.05
C MET A 23 9.22 -5.38 -17.51
N ALA A 24 8.37 -5.27 -16.48
CA ALA A 24 8.04 -4.00 -15.86
C ALA A 24 9.38 -3.33 -15.55
N ASP A 25 9.65 -2.22 -16.21
CA ASP A 25 10.90 -1.52 -16.04
C ASP A 25 11.01 -1.19 -14.54
N THR A 26 12.02 -1.78 -13.88
CA THR A 26 12.23 -1.62 -12.44
C THR A 26 12.42 -0.15 -12.07
N ALA A 27 12.71 0.71 -13.06
CA ALA A 27 12.76 2.15 -12.92
C ALA A 27 11.37 2.80 -12.73
N ASP A 28 10.26 2.18 -13.18
CA ASP A 28 8.91 2.73 -13.05
C ASP A 28 8.14 2.22 -11.81
N THR A 29 8.86 1.79 -10.77
CA THR A 29 8.27 1.40 -9.48
C THR A 29 8.98 2.09 -8.31
N ALA A 30 8.31 2.10 -7.15
CA ALA A 30 8.85 2.74 -5.94
C ALA A 30 10.04 2.00 -5.32
N ASN A 31 10.36 0.77 -5.78
CA ASN A 31 11.44 -0.10 -5.28
C ASN A 31 11.51 -0.11 -3.73
N VAL A 32 10.38 -0.45 -3.10
CA VAL A 32 10.25 -0.47 -1.63
C VAL A 32 11.12 -1.58 -1.02
N MET A 33 11.68 -1.34 0.18
CA MET A 33 12.55 -2.31 0.86
C MET A 33 11.79 -3.54 1.36
N VAL A 34 10.54 -3.34 1.77
CA VAL A 34 9.67 -4.40 2.30
C VAL A 34 8.25 -4.26 1.73
N ARG A 35 7.58 -5.37 1.55
CA ARG A 35 6.16 -5.38 1.20
C ARG A 35 5.34 -5.06 2.45
N PRO A 36 4.53 -3.99 2.48
CA PRO A 36 3.82 -3.55 3.68
C PRO A 36 2.95 -4.63 4.36
N PRO A 37 2.20 -5.48 3.62
CA PRO A 37 1.44 -6.54 4.25
C PRO A 37 2.30 -7.59 4.97
N ILE A 38 3.50 -7.89 4.44
CA ILE A 38 4.45 -8.81 5.07
C ILE A 38 5.01 -8.19 6.36
N ALA A 39 5.40 -6.92 6.30
CA ALA A 39 5.88 -6.20 7.49
C ALA A 39 4.81 -6.15 8.59
N LEU A 40 3.53 -5.92 8.23
CA LEU A 40 2.41 -5.95 9.17
C LEU A 40 2.23 -7.34 9.79
N ALA A 41 2.26 -8.39 8.98
CA ALA A 41 2.12 -9.77 9.46
C ALA A 41 3.26 -10.14 10.42
N VAL A 42 4.51 -9.77 10.10
CA VAL A 42 5.66 -10.00 10.99
C VAL A 42 5.51 -9.23 12.31
N ALA A 43 5.12 -7.96 12.28
CA ALA A 43 4.90 -7.16 13.49
C ALA A 43 3.80 -7.75 14.37
N LEU A 44 2.68 -8.16 13.76
CA LEU A 44 1.56 -8.79 14.46
C LEU A 44 1.97 -10.12 15.10
N LEU A 45 2.57 -11.02 14.32
CA LEU A 45 2.96 -12.34 14.82
C LEU A 45 4.04 -12.26 15.92
N ALA A 46 5.02 -11.37 15.75
CA ALA A 46 6.04 -11.13 16.78
C ALA A 46 5.42 -10.58 18.07
N GLY A 47 4.54 -9.58 17.96
CA GLY A 47 3.85 -9.01 19.11
C GLY A 47 2.97 -10.02 19.86
N LEU A 48 2.23 -10.87 19.13
CA LEU A 48 1.41 -11.95 19.71
C LEU A 48 2.27 -13.03 20.37
N ALA A 49 3.36 -13.45 19.71
CA ALA A 49 4.28 -14.44 20.27
C ALA A 49 4.93 -13.96 21.57
N LEU A 50 5.41 -12.71 21.60
CA LEU A 50 5.97 -12.11 22.80
C LEU A 50 4.92 -11.96 23.90
N ASN A 51 3.70 -11.58 23.56
CA ASN A 51 2.60 -11.50 24.51
C ASN A 51 2.21 -12.86 25.09
N TRP A 52 2.29 -13.91 24.29
CA TRP A 52 2.04 -15.29 24.75
C TRP A 52 3.14 -15.78 25.70
N LEU A 53 4.41 -15.44 25.43
CA LEU A 53 5.56 -15.85 26.25
C LEU A 53 5.66 -15.06 27.55
N ALA A 54 5.38 -13.77 27.52
CA ALA A 54 5.52 -12.85 28.66
C ALA A 54 4.45 -11.74 28.57
N PRO A 55 3.22 -11.98 29.04
CA PRO A 55 2.15 -11.00 28.97
C PRO A 55 2.52 -9.69 29.71
N LEU A 56 2.43 -8.55 29.03
CA LEU A 56 2.66 -7.20 29.58
C LEU A 56 1.43 -6.33 29.32
N PRO A 57 0.45 -6.32 30.25
CA PRO A 57 -0.72 -5.47 30.14
C PRO A 57 -0.35 -4.01 30.42
N PHE A 58 -1.00 -3.06 29.72
CA PHE A 58 -0.82 -1.62 29.90
C PHE A 58 -2.12 -0.88 30.20
N VAL A 59 -3.28 -1.54 30.00
CA VAL A 59 -4.59 -1.02 30.35
C VAL A 59 -5.07 -1.63 31.65
N PRO A 60 -5.64 -0.86 32.61
CA PRO A 60 -6.20 -1.41 33.83
C PRO A 60 -7.25 -2.47 33.57
N ALA A 61 -7.29 -3.52 34.41
CA ALA A 61 -8.20 -4.67 34.25
C ALA A 61 -9.69 -4.27 34.25
N ALA A 62 -10.06 -3.16 34.91
CA ALA A 62 -11.42 -2.64 34.93
C ALA A 62 -11.84 -1.97 33.62
N ALA A 63 -10.91 -1.64 32.70
CA ALA A 63 -11.24 -0.96 31.45
C ALA A 63 -11.75 -1.97 30.41
N PRO A 64 -12.74 -1.59 29.57
CA PRO A 64 -13.29 -2.46 28.53
C PRO A 64 -12.38 -2.53 27.30
N ALA A 65 -11.09 -2.93 27.51
CA ALA A 65 -10.04 -2.88 26.51
C ALA A 65 -10.41 -3.67 25.23
N ALA A 66 -11.04 -4.83 25.38
CA ALA A 66 -11.46 -5.65 24.23
C ALA A 66 -12.42 -4.90 23.30
N TRP A 67 -13.43 -4.23 23.87
CA TRP A 67 -14.42 -3.46 23.09
C TRP A 67 -13.82 -2.20 22.47
N LEU A 68 -12.99 -1.48 23.23
CA LEU A 68 -12.28 -0.30 22.70
C LEU A 68 -11.33 -0.67 21.56
N GLY A 69 -10.56 -1.73 21.74
CA GLY A 69 -9.66 -2.23 20.70
C GLY A 69 -10.40 -2.73 19.46
N ALA A 70 -11.53 -3.44 19.67
CA ALA A 70 -12.39 -3.88 18.56
C ALA A 70 -12.98 -2.68 17.78
N LEU A 71 -13.40 -1.62 18.47
CA LEU A 71 -13.87 -0.40 17.81
C LEU A 71 -12.77 0.26 16.98
N VAL A 72 -11.57 0.43 17.54
CA VAL A 72 -10.42 1.00 16.81
C VAL A 72 -10.07 0.14 15.59
N PHE A 73 -10.09 -1.18 15.75
CA PHE A 73 -9.85 -2.12 14.65
C PHE A 73 -10.91 -2.01 13.55
N ALA A 74 -12.18 -1.88 13.91
CA ALA A 74 -13.27 -1.69 12.95
C ALA A 74 -13.12 -0.39 12.16
N VAL A 75 -12.73 0.72 12.83
CA VAL A 75 -12.41 2.00 12.17
C VAL A 75 -11.24 1.84 11.22
N ALA A 76 -10.21 1.09 11.61
CA ALA A 76 -9.07 0.79 10.75
C ALA A 76 -9.48 0.05 9.47
N LEU A 77 -10.32 -0.98 9.59
CA LEU A 77 -10.86 -1.72 8.45
C LEU A 77 -11.71 -0.84 7.52
N ALA A 78 -12.54 0.02 8.09
CA ALA A 78 -13.36 0.97 7.32
C ALA A 78 -12.47 1.96 6.54
N LEU A 79 -11.44 2.51 7.19
CA LEU A 79 -10.46 3.40 6.53
C LEU A 79 -9.70 2.67 5.43
N PHE A 80 -9.26 1.43 5.68
CA PHE A 80 -8.56 0.60 4.70
C PHE A 80 -9.44 0.37 3.46
N ALA A 81 -10.69 -0.09 3.67
CA ALA A 81 -11.63 -0.35 2.59
C ALA A 81 -11.92 0.93 1.77
N TRP A 82 -12.11 2.07 2.47
CA TRP A 82 -12.31 3.36 1.81
C TRP A 82 -11.10 3.78 0.97
N ALA A 83 -9.88 3.63 1.51
CA ALA A 83 -8.65 3.97 0.80
C ALA A 83 -8.46 3.10 -0.47
N ILE A 84 -8.65 1.78 -0.33
CA ILE A 84 -8.57 0.85 -1.47
C ILE A 84 -9.62 1.20 -2.54
N ALA A 85 -10.88 1.36 -2.13
CA ALA A 85 -11.97 1.70 -3.05
C ALA A 85 -11.72 3.02 -3.81
N THR A 86 -11.19 4.03 -3.12
CA THR A 86 -10.85 5.33 -3.73
C THR A 86 -9.74 5.17 -4.77
N MET A 87 -8.67 4.46 -4.44
CA MET A 87 -7.53 4.23 -5.35
C MET A 87 -7.94 3.42 -6.58
N THR A 88 -8.70 2.34 -6.37
CA THR A 88 -9.21 1.49 -7.46
C THR A 88 -10.14 2.26 -8.40
N ARG A 89 -11.07 3.09 -7.85
CA ARG A 89 -11.96 3.93 -8.67
C ARG A 89 -11.22 4.98 -9.49
N ALA A 90 -10.08 5.45 -9.00
CA ALA A 90 -9.22 6.38 -9.72
C ALA A 90 -8.35 5.68 -10.78
N GLY A 91 -8.45 4.37 -10.94
CA GLY A 91 -7.64 3.59 -11.91
C GLY A 91 -6.16 3.49 -11.53
N SER A 92 -5.80 3.79 -10.27
CA SER A 92 -4.41 3.69 -9.81
C SER A 92 -4.16 2.36 -9.12
N ASN A 93 -2.91 1.86 -9.24
CA ASN A 93 -2.52 0.61 -8.63
C ASN A 93 -2.31 0.77 -7.13
N VAL A 94 -2.88 -0.14 -6.35
CA VAL A 94 -2.69 -0.22 -4.89
C VAL A 94 -1.35 -0.85 -4.53
N GLN A 95 -0.86 -1.75 -5.37
CA GLN A 95 0.39 -2.48 -5.13
C GLN A 95 1.60 -1.58 -5.41
N THR A 96 2.50 -1.49 -4.43
CA THR A 96 3.76 -0.71 -4.53
C THR A 96 4.74 -1.24 -5.57
N SER A 97 4.55 -2.47 -6.04
CA SER A 97 5.33 -3.11 -7.10
C SER A 97 4.81 -2.80 -8.50
N LEU A 98 3.68 -2.09 -8.64
CA LEU A 98 3.11 -1.68 -9.91
C LEU A 98 3.25 -0.17 -10.11
N PRO A 99 3.38 0.30 -11.36
CA PRO A 99 3.44 1.73 -11.65
C PRO A 99 2.18 2.47 -11.20
N SER A 100 2.35 3.63 -10.57
CA SER A 100 1.21 4.52 -10.28
C SER A 100 0.71 5.16 -11.57
N ALA A 101 -0.60 5.07 -11.83
CA ALA A 101 -1.22 5.62 -13.03
C ALA A 101 -1.53 7.13 -12.89
N THR A 102 -1.90 7.57 -11.68
CA THR A 102 -2.28 8.96 -11.39
C THR A 102 -2.06 9.28 -9.91
N ILE A 103 -2.03 10.58 -9.58
CA ILE A 103 -2.08 11.04 -8.19
C ILE A 103 -3.53 11.07 -7.76
N VAL A 104 -3.84 10.30 -6.72
CA VAL A 104 -5.16 10.27 -6.07
C VAL A 104 -5.13 11.23 -4.90
N ASP A 105 -6.00 12.26 -4.91
CA ASP A 105 -6.07 13.31 -3.89
C ASP A 105 -7.48 13.48 -3.31
N THR A 106 -8.39 12.55 -3.59
CA THR A 106 -9.78 12.54 -3.13
C THR A 106 -10.02 11.52 -2.00
N GLY A 107 -11.18 11.60 -1.37
CA GLY A 107 -11.53 10.71 -0.27
C GLY A 107 -10.52 10.78 0.87
N PRO A 108 -10.04 9.64 1.41
CA PRO A 108 -9.07 9.65 2.51
C PRO A 108 -7.70 10.22 2.10
N TYR A 109 -7.38 10.25 0.81
CA TYR A 109 -6.16 10.86 0.27
C TYR A 109 -6.18 12.39 0.29
N GLY A 110 -7.34 13.01 0.54
CA GLY A 110 -7.47 14.44 0.81
C GLY A 110 -7.05 14.85 2.22
N PHE A 111 -6.98 13.91 3.17
CA PHE A 111 -6.62 14.15 4.57
C PHE A 111 -5.20 13.69 4.91
N THR A 112 -4.80 12.57 4.37
CA THR A 112 -3.45 12.01 4.53
C THR A 112 -2.97 11.42 3.21
N ARG A 113 -1.68 11.53 2.92
CA ARG A 113 -1.10 10.94 1.72
C ARG A 113 -0.93 9.42 1.80
N ASN A 114 -1.08 8.84 3.01
CA ASN A 114 -0.81 7.44 3.27
C ASN A 114 -1.94 6.73 4.04
N PRO A 115 -3.21 6.84 3.61
CA PRO A 115 -4.35 6.32 4.38
C PRO A 115 -4.30 4.81 4.58
N ILE A 116 -3.75 4.04 3.62
CA ILE A 116 -3.56 2.59 3.73
C ILE A 116 -2.60 2.27 4.89
N TYR A 117 -1.47 2.98 5.01
CA TYR A 117 -0.52 2.72 6.09
C TYR A 117 -1.02 3.22 7.44
N VAL A 118 -1.77 4.34 7.47
CA VAL A 118 -2.48 4.80 8.68
C VAL A 118 -3.46 3.72 9.15
N SER A 119 -4.24 3.13 8.24
CA SER A 119 -5.18 2.06 8.61
C SER A 119 -4.47 0.80 9.14
N MET A 120 -3.34 0.41 8.56
CA MET A 120 -2.53 -0.72 9.06
C MET A 120 -1.99 -0.46 10.47
N MET A 121 -1.48 0.76 10.73
CA MET A 121 -1.02 1.16 12.05
C MET A 121 -2.18 1.19 13.06
N LEU A 122 -3.33 1.72 12.65
CA LEU A 122 -4.52 1.78 13.48
C LEU A 122 -5.07 0.38 13.79
N ALA A 123 -5.02 -0.55 12.83
CA ALA A 123 -5.41 -1.95 13.04
C ALA A 123 -4.51 -2.62 14.11
N LEU A 124 -3.20 -2.43 14.00
CA LEU A 124 -2.26 -2.98 14.98
C LEU A 124 -2.44 -2.33 16.37
N ALA A 125 -2.72 -1.02 16.42
CA ALA A 125 -3.07 -0.32 17.66
C ALA A 125 -4.36 -0.87 18.28
N GLY A 126 -5.40 -1.08 17.48
CA GLY A 126 -6.66 -1.70 17.92
C GLY A 126 -6.44 -3.08 18.53
N LEU A 127 -5.64 -3.91 17.87
CA LEU A 127 -5.27 -5.24 18.40
C LEU A 127 -4.43 -5.12 19.68
N ALA A 128 -3.50 -4.16 19.76
CA ALA A 128 -2.71 -3.92 20.97
C ALA A 128 -3.59 -3.59 22.17
N ILE A 129 -4.62 -2.75 21.96
CA ILE A 129 -5.61 -2.40 22.99
C ILE A 129 -6.47 -3.61 23.32
N ALA A 130 -7.03 -4.30 22.31
CA ALA A 130 -7.93 -5.43 22.50
C ALA A 130 -7.29 -6.60 23.29
N PHE A 131 -6.03 -6.92 22.98
CA PHE A 131 -5.24 -7.93 23.67
C PHE A 131 -4.52 -7.40 24.93
N ASN A 132 -4.67 -6.10 25.23
CA ASN A 132 -3.98 -5.42 26.32
C ASN A 132 -2.49 -5.75 26.34
N SER A 133 -1.81 -5.56 25.21
CA SER A 133 -0.45 -6.02 24.96
C SER A 133 0.50 -4.87 24.66
N LEU A 134 1.40 -4.59 25.57
CA LEU A 134 2.49 -3.64 25.37
C LEU A 134 3.44 -4.09 24.25
N TRP A 135 3.59 -5.39 24.04
CA TRP A 135 4.40 -5.93 22.96
C TRP A 135 3.87 -5.56 21.57
N LEU A 136 2.54 -5.58 21.40
CA LEU A 136 1.92 -5.13 20.16
C LEU A 136 2.10 -3.62 19.92
N LEU A 137 2.13 -2.79 20.99
CA LEU A 137 2.48 -1.37 20.85
C LEU A 137 3.94 -1.17 20.46
N LEU A 138 4.85 -1.99 21.00
CA LEU A 138 6.26 -1.92 20.64
C LEU A 138 6.48 -2.33 19.18
N THR A 139 5.85 -3.44 18.74
CA THR A 139 5.93 -3.86 17.33
C THR A 139 5.24 -2.88 16.38
N LEU A 140 4.18 -2.20 16.81
CA LEU A 140 3.58 -1.07 16.08
C LEU A 140 4.59 0.07 15.88
N ALA A 141 5.34 0.46 16.91
CA ALA A 141 6.35 1.51 16.80
C ALA A 141 7.45 1.12 15.79
N ILE A 142 7.92 -0.12 15.86
CA ILE A 142 8.90 -0.65 14.90
C ILE A 142 8.30 -0.68 13.48
N PHE A 143 7.07 -1.16 13.32
CA PHE A 143 6.36 -1.17 12.04
C PHE A 143 6.23 0.24 11.46
N ALA A 144 5.86 1.24 12.27
CA ALA A 144 5.75 2.64 11.82
C ALA A 144 7.08 3.20 11.30
N VAL A 145 8.20 2.88 11.96
CA VAL A 145 9.55 3.25 11.49
C VAL A 145 9.89 2.56 10.17
N VAL A 146 9.66 1.24 10.08
CA VAL A 146 9.90 0.47 8.85
C VAL A 146 9.09 1.01 7.68
N ILE A 147 7.80 1.26 7.87
CA ILE A 147 6.93 1.85 6.83
C ILE A 147 7.39 3.25 6.46
N ARG A 148 7.75 4.09 7.45
CA ARG A 148 8.17 5.47 7.21
C ARG A 148 9.41 5.57 6.31
N TYR A 149 10.42 4.76 6.58
CA TYR A 149 11.71 4.84 5.90
C TYR A 149 11.89 3.79 4.81
N GLY A 150 11.35 2.60 5.00
CA GLY A 150 11.47 1.49 4.05
C GLY A 150 10.47 1.56 2.88
N VAL A 151 9.35 2.24 3.07
CA VAL A 151 8.27 2.29 2.06
C VAL A 151 7.95 3.73 1.68
N VAL A 152 7.35 4.52 2.58
CA VAL A 152 6.79 5.84 2.26
C VAL A 152 7.83 6.80 1.70
N ALA A 153 9.04 6.83 2.25
CA ALA A 153 10.10 7.71 1.74
C ALA A 153 10.48 7.38 0.27
N ARG A 154 10.43 6.09 -0.09
CA ARG A 154 10.74 5.62 -1.44
C ARG A 154 9.59 5.88 -2.41
N GLU A 155 8.35 5.67 -1.96
CA GLU A 155 7.16 6.02 -2.74
C GLU A 155 7.09 7.52 -3.01
N GLU A 156 7.33 8.37 -2.01
CA GLU A 156 7.35 9.82 -2.20
C GLU A 156 8.41 10.24 -3.22
N ALA A 157 9.62 9.69 -3.12
CA ALA A 157 10.70 9.97 -4.08
C ALA A 157 10.35 9.48 -5.51
N TYR A 158 9.69 8.34 -5.63
CA TYR A 158 9.19 7.82 -6.91
C TYR A 158 8.10 8.72 -7.49
N LEU A 159 7.09 9.10 -6.69
CA LEU A 159 6.00 9.96 -7.14
C LEU A 159 6.49 11.36 -7.53
N GLU A 160 7.49 11.89 -6.82
CA GLU A 160 8.11 13.18 -7.15
C GLU A 160 8.85 13.13 -8.50
N ARG A 161 9.59 12.06 -8.78
CA ARG A 161 10.25 11.85 -10.08
C ARG A 161 9.25 11.65 -11.23
N LYS A 162 8.16 10.91 -10.97
CA LYS A 162 7.20 10.54 -12.01
C LYS A 162 6.21 11.65 -12.33
N PHE A 163 5.73 12.38 -11.34
CA PHE A 163 4.65 13.35 -11.48
C PHE A 163 5.08 14.81 -11.25
N GLY A 164 6.31 15.04 -10.80
CA GLY A 164 6.90 16.40 -10.67
C GLY A 164 5.99 17.38 -9.93
N ASP A 165 5.67 18.48 -10.58
CA ASP A 165 4.86 19.58 -10.03
C ASP A 165 3.45 19.15 -9.60
N VAL A 166 2.86 18.13 -10.25
CA VAL A 166 1.52 17.61 -9.87
C VAL A 166 1.59 17.04 -8.47
N TYR A 167 2.59 16.19 -8.21
CA TYR A 167 2.82 15.65 -6.87
C TYR A 167 3.25 16.73 -5.88
N GLY A 168 4.07 17.69 -6.29
CA GLY A 168 4.48 18.83 -5.47
C GLY A 168 3.30 19.63 -4.93
N ARG A 169 2.31 19.98 -5.79
CA ARG A 169 1.07 20.66 -5.38
C ARG A 169 0.22 19.82 -4.42
N TYR A 170 0.10 18.51 -4.65
CA TYR A 170 -0.59 17.59 -3.75
C TYR A 170 0.10 17.55 -2.36
N ARG A 171 1.42 17.37 -2.34
CA ARG A 171 2.23 17.33 -1.11
C ARG A 171 2.16 18.63 -0.30
N ALA A 172 2.00 19.79 -0.94
CA ALA A 172 1.85 21.07 -0.26
C ALA A 172 0.50 21.22 0.47
N ARG A 173 -0.56 20.53 -0.01
CA ARG A 173 -1.92 20.63 0.54
C ARG A 173 -2.23 19.55 1.57
N VAL A 174 -1.68 18.35 1.39
CA VAL A 174 -2.05 17.17 2.18
C VAL A 174 -0.86 16.69 3.00
N ARG A 175 -1.09 16.44 4.29
CA ARG A 175 -0.06 15.95 5.20
C ARG A 175 0.36 14.51 4.86
N ARG A 176 1.57 14.12 5.29
CA ARG A 176 2.06 12.75 5.11
C ARG A 176 1.26 11.76 5.96
N TRP A 177 0.97 12.16 7.20
CA TRP A 177 0.16 11.42 8.16
C TRP A 177 -1.12 12.20 8.47
N LEU A 178 -1.53 12.27 9.70
CA LEU A 178 -2.72 13.02 10.14
C LEU A 178 -2.37 14.46 10.57
#